data_e4876e7cbbccf919e44b98612a5a1d88
#
_entry.id   e4876e7cbbccf919e44b98612a5a1d88
#
_cell.length_a   1.000
_cell.length_b   1.000
_cell.length_c   1.000
_cell.angle_alpha   90.00
_cell.angle_beta   90.00
_cell.angle_gamma   90.00
#
_symmetry.space_group_name_H-M   'P 1'
#
loop_
_entity.id
_entity.type
_entity.pdbx_description
1 polymer ?
#
loop_
_entity_poly.entity_id
_entity_poly.type
_entity_poly.pdbx_seq_one_letter_code
_entity_poly.pdbx_strand_id
1 'polypeptide(L)'
;MSAVAWLVFAAFLAYVVWDGVRRTAGARTLDEYYAGGRRIPWWAAGLSVMATQASAITVIGTTGEGHDGGLAFVQFYFGLPFALVLLCLFLVPVYRRLPILTAYEYLEGRFNPATRALASLVFLASRCLALGVVITAPAVVMSAMLELPLQTTIVLVGGLTTLYTVFGGISAVVWTDVKQMVVILGGLLLCFGWLAVEVFGEFGLRGALQVAGAANKLNAFELVPPSTDLLPRPAGATAGVASFWEYKYTLWTGLIGGLFLQLSYFGCDQSQVQRILTSPSADESRKALLLSAFAKVPMQLFVLVIGVMLWLFHGLHGEPMLYRPGDRARAEAADPALVAAVQARFDAAQDARRAAMLEVAAVDGELRDRPELLARYRAAVDEAFAARTAAAETFSASGKREDTNYVFPHWILTRLPGVLLGLIVAAIFAAAMSSVDSVLNSLSAATVVDFYRRWLRPTAGERESVLAGRVTTLLWGVVATWTAIVMISGSSIIEQVNRIGSFFYGSLLGVFVLGLLFPRIRGWAGFAGLCGGMLTVLLVHATLRVEFLWYNVVGVVGVLATAGLWALGARLARRFG
;
A
#
# COMPACT_ATOMS: atom_id res chain seq x y z
N MET A 1 -17.24 10.59 19.49
CA MET A 1 -16.02 11.44 19.73
C MET A 1 -16.36 12.67 20.57
N SER A 2 -15.39 13.14 21.39
CA SER A 2 -15.54 14.41 22.12
C SER A 2 -15.51 15.61 21.16
N ALA A 3 -16.15 16.74 21.56
CA ALA A 3 -16.12 17.99 20.78
C ALA A 3 -14.67 18.47 20.51
N VAL A 4 -13.75 18.22 21.45
CA VAL A 4 -12.33 18.57 21.32
C VAL A 4 -11.66 17.78 20.20
N ALA A 5 -11.93 16.48 20.08
CA ALA A 5 -11.38 15.66 19.01
C ALA A 5 -11.85 16.13 17.62
N TRP A 6 -13.12 16.49 17.49
CA TRP A 6 -13.67 17.08 16.27
C TRP A 6 -13.04 18.42 15.92
N LEU A 7 -12.82 19.27 16.93
CA LEU A 7 -12.19 20.58 16.72
C LEU A 7 -10.75 20.45 16.24
N VAL A 8 -9.95 19.56 16.84
CA VAL A 8 -8.57 19.27 16.42
C VAL A 8 -8.54 18.76 14.99
N PHE A 9 -9.38 17.77 14.66
CA PHE A 9 -9.47 17.22 13.32
C PHE A 9 -9.89 18.27 12.29
N ALA A 10 -10.95 19.04 12.54
CA ALA A 10 -11.45 20.07 11.63
C ALA A 10 -10.45 21.20 11.43
N ALA A 11 -9.75 21.65 12.49
CA ALA A 11 -8.71 22.64 12.40
C ALA A 11 -7.54 22.20 11.50
N PHE A 12 -7.10 20.94 11.69
CA PHE A 12 -6.06 20.35 10.82
C PHE A 12 -6.51 20.29 9.36
N LEU A 13 -7.71 19.79 9.09
CA LEU A 13 -8.25 19.67 7.73
C LEU A 13 -8.37 21.04 7.06
N ALA A 14 -8.93 22.03 7.78
CA ALA A 14 -9.04 23.41 7.28
C ALA A 14 -7.67 24.02 6.97
N TYR A 15 -6.66 23.77 7.83
CA TYR A 15 -5.29 24.23 7.61
C TYR A 15 -4.68 23.62 6.33
N VAL A 16 -4.79 22.30 6.13
CA VAL A 16 -4.22 21.60 4.96
C VAL A 16 -4.88 22.10 3.67
N VAL A 17 -6.21 22.21 3.66
CA VAL A 17 -6.96 22.74 2.49
C VAL A 17 -6.57 24.19 2.18
N TRP A 18 -6.52 25.03 3.21
CA TRP A 18 -6.14 26.44 3.04
C TRP A 18 -4.71 26.59 2.49
N ASP A 19 -3.73 25.86 3.04
CA ASP A 19 -2.34 25.93 2.60
C ASP A 19 -2.18 25.37 1.17
N GLY A 20 -2.87 24.28 0.83
CA GLY A 20 -2.90 23.71 -0.52
C GLY A 20 -3.43 24.72 -1.56
N VAL A 21 -4.59 25.32 -1.30
CA VAL A 21 -5.19 26.34 -2.19
C VAL A 21 -4.29 27.56 -2.33
N ARG A 22 -3.73 28.07 -1.23
CA ARG A 22 -2.85 29.24 -1.23
C ARG A 22 -1.60 29.06 -2.11
N ARG A 23 -1.01 27.87 -2.12
CA ARG A 23 0.22 27.58 -2.88
C ARG A 23 -0.03 27.38 -4.38
N THR A 24 -1.26 27.09 -4.77
CA THR A 24 -1.62 26.71 -6.13
C THR A 24 -2.00 27.89 -7.01
N ALA A 25 -2.24 29.06 -6.46
CA ALA A 25 -2.84 30.21 -7.14
C ALA A 25 -2.02 30.79 -8.31
N GLY A 26 -0.95 30.11 -8.81
CA GLY A 26 -0.02 30.67 -9.77
C GLY A 26 0.42 29.81 -10.94
N ALA A 27 0.12 28.49 -10.98
CA ALA A 27 0.60 27.65 -12.08
C ALA A 27 -0.05 28.04 -13.42
N ARG A 28 0.76 28.47 -14.39
CA ARG A 28 0.32 28.94 -15.72
C ARG A 28 0.74 28.02 -16.84
N THR A 29 1.73 27.15 -16.60
CA THR A 29 2.28 26.20 -17.57
C THR A 29 2.13 24.76 -17.06
N LEU A 30 2.18 23.78 -17.97
CA LEU A 30 2.16 22.36 -17.61
C LEU A 30 3.39 21.95 -16.81
N ASP A 31 4.56 22.53 -17.09
CA ASP A 31 5.78 22.26 -16.32
C ASP A 31 5.64 22.74 -14.87
N GLU A 32 5.05 23.93 -14.66
CA GLU A 32 4.74 24.40 -13.30
C GLU A 32 3.70 23.49 -12.61
N TYR A 33 2.66 23.07 -13.35
CA TYR A 33 1.54 22.31 -12.79
C TYR A 33 1.92 20.86 -12.49
N TYR A 34 2.66 20.16 -13.39
CA TYR A 34 3.01 18.75 -13.26
C TYR A 34 4.45 18.46 -12.84
N ALA A 35 5.39 19.38 -13.02
CA ALA A 35 6.78 19.23 -12.62
C ALA A 35 7.26 20.27 -11.58
N GLY A 36 6.37 21.16 -11.11
CA GLY A 36 6.70 22.16 -10.09
C GLY A 36 7.78 23.14 -10.52
N GLY A 37 7.93 23.40 -11.83
CA GLY A 37 9.01 24.17 -12.40
C GLY A 37 10.40 23.59 -12.13
N ARG A 38 10.50 22.33 -11.73
CA ARG A 38 11.74 21.61 -11.42
C ARG A 38 12.59 22.29 -10.33
N ARG A 39 11.95 22.87 -9.31
CA ARG A 39 12.59 23.67 -8.25
C ARG A 39 12.45 23.10 -6.85
N ILE A 40 11.87 21.91 -6.71
CA ILE A 40 11.60 21.27 -5.42
C ILE A 40 12.90 20.68 -4.87
N PRO A 41 13.32 21.04 -3.63
CA PRO A 41 14.54 20.53 -3.03
C PRO A 41 14.40 19.02 -2.72
N TRP A 42 15.52 18.30 -2.79
CA TRP A 42 15.58 16.83 -2.66
C TRP A 42 14.91 16.29 -1.40
N TRP A 43 15.09 16.96 -0.27
CA TRP A 43 14.52 16.52 1.00
C TRP A 43 12.98 16.61 0.99
N ALA A 44 12.41 17.66 0.39
CA ALA A 44 10.97 17.80 0.26
C ALA A 44 10.40 16.77 -0.73
N ALA A 45 11.05 16.57 -1.89
CA ALA A 45 10.69 15.53 -2.83
C ALA A 45 10.79 14.12 -2.19
N GLY A 46 11.85 13.84 -1.43
CA GLY A 46 12.04 12.56 -0.73
C GLY A 46 10.99 12.32 0.37
N LEU A 47 10.66 13.31 1.16
CA LEU A 47 9.58 13.22 2.15
C LEU A 47 8.20 13.06 1.48
N SER A 48 7.97 13.71 0.35
CA SER A 48 6.75 13.53 -0.44
C SER A 48 6.64 12.10 -1.02
N VAL A 49 7.76 11.54 -1.53
CA VAL A 49 7.83 10.13 -1.94
C VAL A 49 7.46 9.21 -0.76
N MET A 50 8.00 9.48 0.43
CA MET A 50 7.68 8.71 1.63
C MET A 50 6.22 8.88 2.06
N ALA A 51 5.68 10.10 2.06
CA ALA A 51 4.31 10.41 2.46
C ALA A 51 3.29 9.71 1.53
N THR A 52 3.54 9.70 0.23
CA THR A 52 2.71 8.98 -0.74
C THR A 52 2.65 7.48 -0.45
N GLN A 53 3.71 6.91 0.12
CA GLN A 53 3.74 5.50 0.54
C GLN A 53 3.28 5.27 1.97
N ALA A 54 3.42 6.27 2.85
CA ALA A 54 2.90 6.25 4.21
C ALA A 54 1.41 6.59 4.22
N SER A 55 0.64 5.89 3.40
CA SER A 55 -0.81 6.11 3.24
C SER A 55 -1.59 5.67 4.48
N ALA A 56 -2.88 6.00 4.52
CA ALA A 56 -3.79 5.44 5.52
C ALA A 56 -3.77 3.90 5.53
N ILE A 57 -3.51 3.27 4.38
CA ILE A 57 -3.32 1.83 4.26
C ILE A 57 -2.11 1.36 5.09
N THR A 58 -1.01 2.11 5.08
CA THR A 58 0.16 1.80 5.91
C THR A 58 -0.20 1.89 7.40
N VAL A 59 -0.90 2.95 7.82
CA VAL A 59 -1.23 3.15 9.23
C VAL A 59 -2.26 2.12 9.71
N ILE A 60 -3.28 1.82 8.93
CA ILE A 60 -4.38 0.94 9.32
C ILE A 60 -4.08 -0.52 8.97
N GLY A 61 -3.73 -0.79 7.72
CA GLY A 61 -3.53 -2.16 7.22
C GLY A 61 -2.26 -2.80 7.77
N THR A 62 -1.13 -2.07 7.82
CA THR A 62 0.11 -2.66 8.32
C THR A 62 0.09 -2.87 9.84
N THR A 63 -0.59 -2.02 10.60
CA THR A 63 -0.79 -2.30 12.04
C THR A 63 -1.63 -3.56 12.24
N GLY A 64 -2.66 -3.78 11.40
CA GLY A 64 -3.44 -5.01 11.38
C GLY A 64 -2.59 -6.24 11.01
N GLU A 65 -1.73 -6.14 9.98
CA GLU A 65 -0.78 -7.20 9.61
C GLU A 65 0.20 -7.49 10.76
N GLY A 66 0.71 -6.46 11.44
CA GLY A 66 1.57 -6.61 12.62
C GLY A 66 0.87 -7.30 13.79
N HIS A 67 -0.40 -6.98 14.03
CA HIS A 67 -1.24 -7.64 15.03
C HIS A 67 -1.44 -9.13 14.71
N ASP A 68 -1.85 -9.45 13.49
CA ASP A 68 -2.18 -10.82 13.09
C ASP A 68 -0.94 -11.67 12.77
N GLY A 69 0.01 -11.15 11.99
CA GLY A 69 1.19 -11.86 11.46
C GLY A 69 2.53 -11.51 12.10
N GLY A 70 2.60 -10.51 12.99
CA GLY A 70 3.86 -10.04 13.57
C GLY A 70 4.73 -9.26 12.58
N LEU A 71 6.06 -9.39 12.72
CA LEU A 71 7.01 -8.62 11.92
C LEU A 71 7.30 -9.21 10.53
N ALA A 72 6.81 -10.41 10.21
CA ALA A 72 7.13 -11.11 8.96
C ALA A 72 6.84 -10.30 7.68
N PHE A 73 5.82 -9.42 7.71
CA PHE A 73 5.48 -8.54 6.60
C PHE A 73 6.62 -7.58 6.20
N VAL A 74 7.58 -7.27 7.09
CA VAL A 74 8.70 -6.36 6.76
C VAL A 74 9.53 -6.88 5.58
N GLN A 75 9.57 -8.20 5.39
CA GLN A 75 10.30 -8.84 4.28
C GLN A 75 9.85 -8.33 2.90
N PHE A 76 8.58 -7.94 2.76
CA PHE A 76 8.06 -7.29 1.56
C PHE A 76 8.91 -6.09 1.09
N TYR A 77 9.56 -5.40 2.01
CA TYR A 77 10.36 -4.20 1.72
C TYR A 77 11.85 -4.46 1.57
N PHE A 78 12.34 -5.69 1.70
CA PHE A 78 13.79 -5.97 1.62
C PHE A 78 14.38 -5.70 0.23
N GLY A 79 13.58 -5.83 -0.83
CA GLY A 79 13.98 -5.46 -2.18
C GLY A 79 14.04 -3.95 -2.43
N LEU A 80 13.41 -3.12 -1.59
CA LEU A 80 13.27 -1.67 -1.82
C LEU A 80 14.60 -0.91 -1.90
N PRO A 81 15.56 -1.03 -0.97
CA PRO A 81 16.83 -0.31 -1.05
C PRO A 81 17.57 -0.63 -2.35
N PHE A 82 17.62 -1.90 -2.73
CA PHE A 82 18.27 -2.33 -3.98
C PHE A 82 17.57 -1.77 -5.21
N ALA A 83 16.23 -1.78 -5.22
CA ALA A 83 15.44 -1.20 -6.30
C ALA A 83 15.77 0.28 -6.49
N LEU A 84 15.78 1.07 -5.42
CA LEU A 84 16.02 2.51 -5.52
C LEU A 84 17.47 2.84 -5.90
N VAL A 85 18.44 2.05 -5.49
CA VAL A 85 19.83 2.17 -5.97
C VAL A 85 19.90 1.90 -7.47
N LEU A 86 19.27 0.83 -7.98
CA LEU A 86 19.24 0.53 -9.41
C LEU A 86 18.55 1.64 -10.21
N LEU A 87 17.46 2.21 -9.69
CA LEU A 87 16.78 3.35 -10.31
C LEU A 87 17.68 4.59 -10.38
N CYS A 88 18.41 4.88 -9.31
CA CYS A 88 19.39 5.99 -9.28
C CYS A 88 20.50 5.82 -10.33
N LEU A 89 20.91 4.58 -10.59
CA LEU A 89 21.98 4.28 -11.56
C LEU A 89 21.48 4.31 -13.01
N PHE A 90 20.30 3.77 -13.29
CA PHE A 90 19.86 3.51 -14.67
C PHE A 90 18.74 4.44 -15.13
N LEU A 91 17.66 4.63 -14.36
CA LEU A 91 16.46 5.34 -14.82
C LEU A 91 16.50 6.85 -14.57
N VAL A 92 16.98 7.29 -13.42
CA VAL A 92 17.08 8.72 -13.11
C VAL A 92 17.90 9.50 -14.16
N PRO A 93 19.09 9.00 -14.61
CA PRO A 93 19.82 9.68 -15.67
C PRO A 93 19.06 9.78 -16.99
N VAL A 94 18.26 8.77 -17.34
CA VAL A 94 17.45 8.78 -18.57
C VAL A 94 16.35 9.82 -18.48
N TYR A 95 15.55 9.82 -17.40
CA TYR A 95 14.46 10.76 -17.22
C TYR A 95 14.92 12.21 -17.14
N ARG A 96 16.09 12.45 -16.56
CA ARG A 96 16.62 13.81 -16.39
C ARG A 96 17.28 14.38 -17.65
N ARG A 97 17.66 13.53 -18.62
CA ARG A 97 18.18 13.97 -19.93
C ARG A 97 17.08 14.36 -20.91
N LEU A 98 15.85 13.94 -20.66
CA LEU A 98 14.71 14.17 -21.54
C LEU A 98 13.80 15.28 -21.00
N PRO A 99 13.23 16.14 -21.87
CA PRO A 99 12.26 17.16 -21.47
C PRO A 99 10.85 16.57 -21.32
N ILE A 100 10.72 15.51 -20.52
CA ILE A 100 9.47 14.78 -20.35
C ILE A 100 8.70 15.24 -19.11
N LEU A 101 7.38 15.11 -19.14
CA LEU A 101 6.43 15.30 -18.04
C LEU A 101 5.86 13.96 -17.54
N THR A 102 5.83 12.93 -18.41
CA THR A 102 5.43 11.58 -18.05
C THR A 102 6.52 10.56 -18.37
N ALA A 103 6.60 9.49 -17.57
CA ALA A 103 7.52 8.38 -17.84
C ALA A 103 7.30 7.75 -19.22
N TYR A 104 6.05 7.78 -19.71
CA TYR A 104 5.64 7.09 -20.93
C TYR A 104 6.10 7.79 -22.21
N GLU A 105 6.43 9.09 -22.14
CA GLU A 105 7.05 9.82 -23.25
C GLU A 105 8.39 9.19 -23.69
N TYR A 106 9.14 8.63 -22.73
CA TYR A 106 10.34 7.87 -23.04
C TYR A 106 10.06 6.67 -23.97
N LEU A 107 8.94 5.98 -23.76
CA LEU A 107 8.58 4.80 -24.56
C LEU A 107 8.22 5.16 -26.01
N GLU A 108 7.66 6.35 -26.26
CA GLU A 108 7.41 6.81 -27.63
C GLU A 108 8.71 6.98 -28.42
N GLY A 109 9.68 7.70 -27.85
CA GLY A 109 10.99 7.90 -28.50
C GLY A 109 11.77 6.60 -28.65
N ARG A 110 11.54 5.62 -27.79
CA ARG A 110 12.24 4.35 -27.79
C ARG A 110 11.60 3.30 -28.69
N PHE A 111 10.28 3.28 -28.78
CA PHE A 111 9.50 2.29 -29.55
C PHE A 111 8.58 2.98 -30.55
N ASN A 112 7.38 3.37 -30.13
CA ASN A 112 6.38 4.05 -30.96
C ASN A 112 5.26 4.68 -30.10
N PRO A 113 4.40 5.52 -30.68
CA PRO A 113 3.27 6.14 -29.97
C PRO A 113 2.27 5.14 -29.38
N ALA A 114 2.07 3.99 -30.03
CA ALA A 114 1.15 2.95 -29.54
C ALA A 114 1.66 2.32 -28.23
N THR A 115 2.96 2.10 -28.10
CA THR A 115 3.57 1.59 -26.87
C THR A 115 3.44 2.61 -25.73
N ARG A 116 3.62 3.91 -25.99
CA ARG A 116 3.35 4.99 -25.02
C ARG A 116 1.90 4.97 -24.56
N ALA A 117 0.96 4.97 -25.51
CA ALA A 117 -0.48 4.99 -25.21
C ALA A 117 -0.92 3.77 -24.39
N LEU A 118 -0.44 2.56 -24.77
CA LEU A 118 -0.76 1.34 -24.04
C LEU A 118 -0.19 1.36 -22.61
N ALA A 119 1.07 1.74 -22.43
CA ALA A 119 1.70 1.82 -21.11
C ALA A 119 1.01 2.85 -20.21
N SER A 120 0.65 4.01 -20.76
CA SER A 120 -0.11 5.04 -20.05
C SER A 120 -1.52 4.55 -19.69
N LEU A 121 -2.22 3.83 -20.59
CA LEU A 121 -3.53 3.23 -20.30
C LEU A 121 -3.46 2.17 -19.20
N VAL A 122 -2.44 1.32 -19.22
CA VAL A 122 -2.17 0.32 -18.16
C VAL A 122 -1.97 1.01 -16.81
N PHE A 123 -1.21 2.11 -16.79
CA PHE A 123 -1.04 2.93 -15.59
C PHE A 123 -2.37 3.53 -15.13
N LEU A 124 -3.13 4.18 -16.01
CA LEU A 124 -4.41 4.80 -15.67
C LEU A 124 -5.37 3.78 -15.06
N ALA A 125 -5.51 2.61 -15.67
CA ALA A 125 -6.37 1.54 -15.17
C ALA A 125 -5.91 1.01 -13.82
N SER A 126 -4.64 0.61 -13.69
CA SER A 126 -4.08 0.04 -12.45
C SER A 126 -4.15 1.02 -11.29
N ARG A 127 -3.85 2.30 -11.55
CA ARG A 127 -3.86 3.33 -10.50
C ARG A 127 -5.25 3.77 -10.08
N CYS A 128 -6.19 3.82 -11.01
CA CYS A 128 -7.60 4.10 -10.67
C CYS A 128 -8.16 3.00 -9.75
N LEU A 129 -7.92 1.71 -10.06
CA LEU A 129 -8.33 0.60 -9.21
C LEU A 129 -7.67 0.66 -7.83
N ALA A 130 -6.35 0.86 -7.79
CA ALA A 130 -5.62 1.00 -6.53
C ALA A 130 -6.10 2.19 -5.70
N LEU A 131 -6.41 3.33 -6.34
CA LEU A 131 -6.89 4.54 -5.68
C LEU A 131 -8.26 4.33 -5.02
N GLY A 132 -9.15 3.55 -5.64
CA GLY A 132 -10.41 3.14 -5.03
C GLY A 132 -10.17 2.45 -3.67
N VAL A 133 -9.24 1.51 -3.62
CA VAL A 133 -8.86 0.84 -2.34
C VAL A 133 -8.23 1.81 -1.34
N VAL A 134 -7.40 2.76 -1.79
CA VAL A 134 -6.78 3.78 -0.93
C VAL A 134 -7.83 4.68 -0.25
N ILE A 135 -8.89 5.07 -0.96
CA ILE A 135 -9.99 5.88 -0.41
C ILE A 135 -10.77 5.12 0.67
N THR A 136 -10.86 3.79 0.56
CA THR A 136 -11.60 2.97 1.52
C THR A 136 -10.97 3.00 2.92
N ALA A 137 -9.64 3.07 3.04
CA ALA A 137 -8.95 3.01 4.33
C ALA A 137 -9.39 4.12 5.33
N PRO A 138 -9.34 5.43 5.01
CA PRO A 138 -9.84 6.47 5.89
C PRO A 138 -11.36 6.43 6.03
N ALA A 139 -12.09 5.96 5.02
CA ALA A 139 -13.54 5.83 5.08
C ALA A 139 -13.99 4.79 6.13
N VAL A 140 -13.22 3.72 6.35
CA VAL A 140 -13.44 2.74 7.42
C VAL A 140 -13.42 3.44 8.79
N VAL A 141 -12.40 4.27 9.05
CA VAL A 141 -12.31 5.02 10.32
C VAL A 141 -13.47 5.99 10.47
N MET A 142 -13.78 6.75 9.41
CA MET A 142 -14.90 7.69 9.40
C MET A 142 -16.24 7.00 9.61
N SER A 143 -16.44 5.85 8.99
CA SER A 143 -17.67 5.06 9.17
C SER A 143 -17.86 4.65 10.62
N ALA A 144 -16.80 4.17 11.27
CA ALA A 144 -16.84 3.83 12.70
C ALA A 144 -17.04 5.05 13.62
N MET A 145 -16.48 6.20 13.23
CA MET A 145 -16.58 7.46 14.03
C MET A 145 -17.94 8.13 13.93
N LEU A 146 -18.53 8.13 12.73
CA LEU A 146 -19.77 8.85 12.42
C LEU A 146 -21.01 7.94 12.52
N GLU A 147 -20.79 6.63 12.73
CA GLU A 147 -21.84 5.60 12.67
C GLU A 147 -22.64 5.63 11.35
N LEU A 148 -21.96 6.07 10.26
CA LEU A 148 -22.54 6.13 8.93
C LEU A 148 -22.17 4.88 8.11
N PRO A 149 -23.01 4.51 7.12
CA PRO A 149 -22.66 3.45 6.18
C PRO A 149 -21.33 3.72 5.49
N LEU A 150 -20.50 2.68 5.30
CA LEU A 150 -19.18 2.80 4.67
C LEU A 150 -19.25 3.46 3.29
N GLN A 151 -20.28 3.17 2.50
CA GLN A 151 -20.48 3.79 1.18
C GLN A 151 -20.62 5.32 1.27
N THR A 152 -21.38 5.81 2.26
CA THR A 152 -21.56 7.26 2.49
C THR A 152 -20.24 7.92 2.86
N THR A 153 -19.45 7.28 3.73
CA THR A 153 -18.13 7.81 4.13
C THR A 153 -17.10 7.76 3.01
N ILE A 154 -17.15 6.77 2.13
CA ILE A 154 -16.33 6.74 0.91
C ILE A 154 -16.64 7.96 0.02
N VAL A 155 -17.92 8.29 -0.19
CA VAL A 155 -18.31 9.47 -0.98
C VAL A 155 -17.82 10.76 -0.33
N LEU A 156 -17.95 10.87 0.99
CA LEU A 156 -17.47 12.05 1.73
C LEU A 156 -15.94 12.21 1.63
N VAL A 157 -15.19 11.15 1.90
CA VAL A 157 -13.72 11.17 1.85
C VAL A 157 -13.21 11.41 0.43
N GLY A 158 -13.73 10.66 -0.54
CA GLY A 158 -13.36 10.78 -1.96
C GLY A 158 -13.70 12.14 -2.54
N GLY A 159 -14.92 12.65 -2.24
CA GLY A 159 -15.37 13.96 -2.69
C GLY A 159 -14.52 15.11 -2.12
N LEU A 160 -14.30 15.11 -0.80
CA LEU A 160 -13.50 16.13 -0.13
C LEU A 160 -12.06 16.16 -0.65
N THR A 161 -11.42 14.98 -0.77
CA THR A 161 -10.05 14.89 -1.25
C THR A 161 -9.93 15.31 -2.72
N THR A 162 -10.90 14.93 -3.56
CA THR A 162 -10.95 15.34 -4.96
C THR A 162 -11.08 16.85 -5.11
N LEU A 163 -12.01 17.48 -4.39
CA LEU A 163 -12.22 18.92 -4.44
C LEU A 163 -10.94 19.70 -4.09
N TYR A 164 -10.28 19.29 -3.03
CA TYR A 164 -9.02 19.93 -2.62
C TYR A 164 -7.91 19.74 -3.69
N THR A 165 -7.80 18.55 -4.30
CA THR A 165 -6.73 18.20 -5.24
C THR A 165 -6.88 18.93 -6.59
N VAL A 166 -8.10 19.19 -7.05
CA VAL A 166 -8.37 19.88 -8.34
C VAL A 166 -7.64 21.23 -8.46
N PHE A 167 -7.51 21.94 -7.35
CA PHE A 167 -6.82 23.23 -7.32
C PHE A 167 -5.30 23.10 -7.14
N GLY A 168 -4.78 21.93 -6.71
CA GLY A 168 -3.38 21.68 -6.40
C GLY A 168 -2.60 21.15 -7.61
N GLY A 169 -1.48 21.80 -8.00
CA GLY A 169 -0.45 21.17 -8.83
C GLY A 169 0.55 20.42 -7.97
N ILE A 170 1.53 19.75 -8.59
CA ILE A 170 2.52 18.90 -7.90
C ILE A 170 3.30 19.64 -6.79
N SER A 171 3.52 20.96 -6.95
CA SER A 171 4.22 21.75 -5.94
C SER A 171 3.42 21.86 -4.64
N ALA A 172 2.09 22.04 -4.74
CA ALA A 172 1.21 22.03 -3.57
C ALA A 172 1.20 20.65 -2.92
N VAL A 173 1.06 19.59 -3.72
CA VAL A 173 1.10 18.20 -3.26
C VAL A 173 2.37 17.94 -2.44
N VAL A 174 3.55 18.22 -3.00
CA VAL A 174 4.83 17.97 -2.30
C VAL A 174 4.95 18.72 -0.96
N TRP A 175 4.56 20.00 -0.91
CA TRP A 175 4.67 20.76 0.33
C TRP A 175 3.60 20.40 1.38
N THR A 176 2.41 19.96 0.95
CA THR A 176 1.43 19.37 1.87
C THR A 176 1.89 18.02 2.38
N ASP A 177 2.47 17.17 1.53
CA ASP A 177 3.05 15.88 1.89
C ASP A 177 4.10 15.99 3.00
N VAL A 178 5.00 16.98 2.90
CA VAL A 178 6.02 17.25 3.94
C VAL A 178 5.38 17.48 5.31
N LYS A 179 4.32 18.29 5.37
CA LYS A 179 3.62 18.60 6.63
C LYS A 179 2.83 17.39 7.13
N GLN A 180 2.16 16.71 6.22
CA GLN A 180 1.41 15.50 6.52
C GLN A 180 2.34 14.42 7.05
N MET A 181 3.56 14.27 6.51
CA MET A 181 4.54 13.30 7.01
C MET A 181 4.94 13.57 8.47
N VAL A 182 5.09 14.84 8.86
CA VAL A 182 5.35 15.21 10.27
C VAL A 182 4.19 14.80 11.16
N VAL A 183 2.95 15.04 10.72
CA VAL A 183 1.74 14.67 11.50
C VAL A 183 1.59 13.15 11.58
N ILE A 184 1.87 12.42 10.49
CA ILE A 184 1.82 10.94 10.46
C ILE A 184 2.83 10.36 11.44
N LEU A 185 4.10 10.79 11.37
CA LEU A 185 5.15 10.29 12.27
C LEU A 185 4.86 10.66 13.73
N GLY A 186 4.40 11.89 13.97
CA GLY A 186 3.97 12.34 15.30
C GLY A 186 2.83 11.49 15.86
N GLY A 187 1.80 11.22 15.06
CA GLY A 187 0.68 10.35 15.42
C GLY A 187 1.11 8.92 15.75
N LEU A 188 1.98 8.33 14.92
CA LEU A 188 2.53 6.98 15.16
C LEU A 188 3.37 6.92 16.45
N LEU A 189 4.20 7.94 16.72
CA LEU A 189 4.98 8.02 17.96
C LEU A 189 4.07 8.14 19.19
N LEU A 190 2.99 8.91 19.11
CA LEU A 190 2.01 9.03 20.19
C LEU A 190 1.28 7.70 20.44
N CYS A 191 0.87 6.98 19.37
CA CYS A 191 0.27 5.66 19.51
C CYS A 191 1.22 4.67 20.17
N PHE A 192 2.48 4.64 19.72
CA PHE A 192 3.50 3.78 20.31
C PHE A 192 3.74 4.11 21.79
N GLY A 193 3.89 5.40 22.12
CA GLY A 193 4.10 5.85 23.50
C GLY A 193 2.95 5.44 24.42
N TRP A 194 1.71 5.60 23.97
CA TRP A 194 0.54 5.16 24.72
C TRP A 194 0.53 3.64 24.95
N LEU A 195 0.71 2.86 23.89
CA LEU A 195 0.78 1.40 23.99
C LEU A 195 1.96 0.93 24.85
N ALA A 196 3.10 1.63 24.77
CA ALA A 196 4.26 1.30 25.59
C ALA A 196 3.98 1.45 27.09
N VAL A 197 3.27 2.51 27.48
CA VAL A 197 2.88 2.71 28.88
C VAL A 197 1.96 1.58 29.34
N GLU A 198 0.94 1.25 28.58
CA GLU A 198 -0.04 0.20 28.91
C GLU A 198 0.61 -1.21 28.96
N VAL A 199 1.36 -1.57 27.93
CA VAL A 199 1.95 -2.92 27.79
C VAL A 199 3.15 -3.12 28.70
N PHE A 200 4.06 -2.14 28.76
CA PHE A 200 5.26 -2.28 29.61
C PHE A 200 4.97 -2.04 31.09
N GLY A 201 3.87 -1.34 31.41
CA GLY A 201 3.39 -1.22 32.79
C GLY A 201 3.03 -2.57 33.39
N GLU A 202 2.44 -3.47 32.59
CA GLU A 202 2.00 -4.80 33.04
C GLU A 202 3.09 -5.88 32.89
N PHE A 203 3.73 -5.96 31.72
CA PHE A 203 4.70 -7.02 31.40
C PHE A 203 6.16 -6.65 31.73
N GLY A 204 6.47 -5.36 31.85
CA GLY A 204 7.83 -4.87 31.67
C GLY A 204 8.32 -5.06 30.22
N LEU A 205 9.41 -4.42 29.83
CA LEU A 205 9.97 -4.57 28.49
C LEU A 205 10.41 -6.01 28.21
N ARG A 206 11.06 -6.66 29.18
CA ARG A 206 11.54 -8.06 29.02
C ARG A 206 10.38 -9.03 28.82
N GLY A 207 9.35 -8.94 29.68
CA GLY A 207 8.19 -9.83 29.59
C GLY A 207 7.42 -9.63 28.28
N ALA A 208 7.24 -8.40 27.82
CA ALA A 208 6.64 -8.11 26.52
C ALA A 208 7.40 -8.75 25.36
N LEU A 209 8.74 -8.66 25.35
CA LEU A 209 9.59 -9.29 24.33
C LEU A 209 9.53 -10.81 24.40
N GLN A 210 9.50 -11.40 25.61
CA GLN A 210 9.37 -12.85 25.81
C GLN A 210 8.04 -13.36 25.28
N VAL A 211 6.93 -12.71 25.64
CA VAL A 211 5.57 -13.08 25.20
C VAL A 211 5.45 -12.97 23.68
N ALA A 212 5.87 -11.85 23.09
CA ALA A 212 5.80 -11.66 21.64
C ALA A 212 6.73 -12.63 20.88
N GLY A 213 7.92 -12.87 21.41
CA GLY A 213 8.90 -13.81 20.82
C GLY A 213 8.41 -15.25 20.89
N ALA A 214 7.85 -15.69 22.03
CA ALA A 214 7.28 -17.03 22.20
C ALA A 214 6.11 -17.32 21.23
N ALA A 215 5.32 -16.29 20.89
CA ALA A 215 4.25 -16.35 19.89
C ALA A 215 4.74 -16.15 18.44
N ASN A 216 6.05 -16.14 18.19
CA ASN A 216 6.68 -15.89 16.88
C ASN A 216 6.33 -14.54 16.24
N LYS A 217 5.83 -13.55 17.02
CA LYS A 217 5.46 -12.22 16.52
C LYS A 217 6.66 -11.33 16.18
N LEU A 218 7.83 -11.62 16.73
CA LEU A 218 9.08 -10.88 16.50
C LEU A 218 9.91 -11.45 15.34
N ASN A 219 9.46 -12.52 14.70
CA ASN A 219 10.17 -13.11 13.57
C ASN A 219 10.02 -12.21 12.33
N ALA A 220 11.13 -11.57 11.94
CA ALA A 220 11.21 -10.70 10.76
C ALA A 220 11.85 -11.41 9.55
N PHE A 221 12.35 -12.64 9.72
CA PHE A 221 13.08 -13.39 8.70
C PHE A 221 12.56 -14.81 8.58
N GLU A 222 11.95 -15.12 7.46
CA GLU A 222 11.48 -16.45 7.14
C GLU A 222 12.15 -16.91 5.83
N LEU A 223 13.15 -17.79 5.95
CA LEU A 223 13.97 -18.22 4.81
C LEU A 223 13.18 -19.14 3.89
N VAL A 224 12.66 -20.21 4.44
CA VAL A 224 11.83 -21.21 3.74
C VAL A 224 10.84 -21.74 4.75
N PRO A 225 9.54 -21.70 4.47
CA PRO A 225 8.55 -22.32 5.33
C PRO A 225 8.82 -23.82 5.50
N PRO A 226 8.59 -24.41 6.67
CA PRO A 226 8.78 -25.83 6.88
C PRO A 226 7.89 -26.65 5.93
N SER A 227 8.40 -27.74 5.40
CA SER A 227 7.69 -28.68 4.50
C SER A 227 7.09 -28.06 3.23
N THR A 228 7.91 -27.36 2.44
CA THR A 228 7.50 -26.80 1.14
C THR A 228 7.91 -27.65 -0.05
N ASP A 229 7.02 -27.74 -1.04
CA ASP A 229 7.33 -28.16 -2.39
C ASP A 229 7.98 -26.99 -3.17
N LEU A 230 8.96 -27.28 -4.00
CA LEU A 230 9.68 -26.27 -4.79
C LEU A 230 8.96 -25.89 -6.09
N LEU A 231 7.97 -26.69 -6.52
CA LEU A 231 7.24 -26.44 -7.76
C LEU A 231 5.92 -25.71 -7.53
N PRO A 232 5.53 -24.76 -8.41
CA PRO A 232 4.20 -24.18 -8.36
C PRO A 232 3.14 -25.23 -8.73
N ARG A 233 2.02 -25.26 -7.99
CA ARG A 233 0.95 -26.22 -8.21
C ARG A 233 -0.10 -25.69 -9.18
N PRO A 234 -0.75 -26.56 -9.96
CA PRO A 234 -1.92 -26.20 -10.74
C PRO A 234 -3.05 -25.63 -9.85
N ALA A 235 -3.83 -24.70 -10.38
CA ALA A 235 -5.01 -24.20 -9.72
C ALA A 235 -6.01 -25.36 -9.50
N GLY A 236 -6.59 -25.45 -8.30
CA GLY A 236 -7.51 -26.54 -7.93
C GLY A 236 -6.86 -27.80 -7.34
N ALA A 237 -5.53 -27.90 -7.24
CA ALA A 237 -4.88 -29.00 -6.53
C ALA A 237 -5.29 -29.04 -5.05
N THR A 238 -5.53 -30.25 -4.52
CA THR A 238 -5.92 -30.47 -3.12
C THR A 238 -4.81 -30.11 -2.13
N ALA A 239 -5.19 -29.75 -0.91
CA ALA A 239 -4.28 -29.37 0.15
C ALA A 239 -3.28 -30.51 0.47
N GLY A 240 -2.02 -30.22 0.27
CA GLY A 240 -0.85 -30.98 0.68
C GLY A 240 0.18 -30.03 1.24
N VAL A 241 1.46 -30.38 1.15
CA VAL A 241 2.57 -29.46 1.45
C VAL A 241 2.44 -28.20 0.60
N ALA A 242 2.50 -26.99 1.17
CA ALA A 242 2.38 -25.77 0.41
C ALA A 242 3.62 -25.56 -0.47
N SER A 243 3.43 -25.13 -1.73
CA SER A 243 4.54 -24.80 -2.63
C SER A 243 5.28 -23.55 -2.13
N PHE A 244 6.60 -23.51 -2.30
CA PHE A 244 7.43 -22.32 -2.07
C PHE A 244 6.85 -21.06 -2.72
N TRP A 245 6.20 -21.18 -3.86
CA TRP A 245 5.62 -20.08 -4.65
C TRP A 245 4.27 -19.59 -4.09
N GLU A 246 3.64 -20.33 -3.19
CA GLU A 246 2.36 -19.99 -2.54
C GLU A 246 2.54 -19.17 -1.26
N TYR A 247 3.75 -19.08 -0.70
CA TYR A 247 4.02 -18.29 0.49
C TYR A 247 4.20 -16.82 0.20
N LYS A 248 3.48 -15.97 0.95
CA LYS A 248 3.45 -14.53 0.73
C LYS A 248 4.76 -13.84 1.11
N TYR A 249 5.20 -14.06 2.34
CA TYR A 249 6.27 -13.28 2.96
C TYR A 249 7.41 -14.19 3.40
N THR A 250 8.31 -14.48 2.47
CA THR A 250 9.61 -15.10 2.74
C THR A 250 10.72 -14.13 2.35
N LEU A 251 11.95 -14.40 2.79
CA LEU A 251 13.12 -13.61 2.37
C LEU A 251 13.20 -13.49 0.85
N TRP A 252 12.94 -14.58 0.12
CA TRP A 252 13.05 -14.63 -1.34
C TRP A 252 11.93 -13.88 -2.06
N THR A 253 10.69 -14.02 -1.59
CA THR A 253 9.55 -13.26 -2.15
C THR A 253 9.75 -11.76 -1.94
N GLY A 254 10.25 -11.35 -0.77
CA GLY A 254 10.54 -9.95 -0.46
C GLY A 254 11.75 -9.43 -1.21
N LEU A 255 12.86 -10.19 -1.26
CA LEU A 255 14.08 -9.75 -1.90
C LEU A 255 13.96 -9.72 -3.43
N ILE A 256 13.38 -10.74 -4.05
CA ILE A 256 13.24 -10.84 -5.51
C ILE A 256 11.91 -10.23 -5.98
N GLY A 257 10.78 -10.79 -5.55
CA GLY A 257 9.47 -10.29 -5.94
C GLY A 257 9.26 -8.83 -5.53
N GLY A 258 9.67 -8.49 -4.30
CA GLY A 258 9.68 -7.12 -3.79
C GLY A 258 10.60 -6.20 -4.58
N LEU A 259 11.81 -6.63 -4.98
CA LEU A 259 12.71 -5.85 -5.84
C LEU A 259 12.01 -5.43 -7.14
N PHE A 260 11.44 -6.39 -7.86
CA PHE A 260 10.78 -6.13 -9.14
C PHE A 260 9.53 -5.26 -8.98
N LEU A 261 8.75 -5.48 -7.92
CA LEU A 261 7.61 -4.62 -7.58
C LEU A 261 8.06 -3.18 -7.32
N GLN A 262 9.08 -2.98 -6.49
CA GLN A 262 9.57 -1.65 -6.14
C GLN A 262 10.25 -0.95 -7.32
N LEU A 263 10.99 -1.68 -8.18
CA LEU A 263 11.53 -1.15 -9.43
C LEU A 263 10.42 -0.62 -10.33
N SER A 264 9.32 -1.35 -10.47
CA SER A 264 8.18 -0.91 -11.27
C SER A 264 7.48 0.28 -10.65
N TYR A 265 7.18 0.19 -9.36
CA TYR A 265 6.47 1.23 -8.63
C TYR A 265 7.20 2.58 -8.65
N PHE A 266 8.50 2.59 -8.35
CA PHE A 266 9.28 3.84 -8.34
C PHE A 266 9.81 4.26 -9.69
N GLY A 267 10.02 3.31 -10.60
CA GLY A 267 10.65 3.57 -11.89
C GLY A 267 9.69 3.82 -13.03
N CYS A 268 8.48 3.24 -12.99
CA CYS A 268 7.56 3.24 -14.13
C CYS A 268 6.18 3.83 -13.81
N ASP A 269 5.85 3.95 -12.52
CA ASP A 269 4.59 4.54 -12.09
C ASP A 269 4.70 6.06 -12.05
N GLN A 270 3.81 6.74 -12.81
CA GLN A 270 3.85 8.20 -12.94
C GLN A 270 3.70 8.91 -11.59
N SER A 271 2.99 8.33 -10.61
CA SER A 271 2.84 8.96 -9.30
C SER A 271 4.16 9.10 -8.54
N GLN A 272 5.13 8.22 -8.80
CA GLN A 272 6.47 8.26 -8.22
C GLN A 272 7.47 8.98 -9.13
N VAL A 273 7.42 8.68 -10.44
CA VAL A 273 8.32 9.30 -11.42
C VAL A 273 8.11 10.82 -11.45
N GLN A 274 6.90 11.30 -11.31
CA GLN A 274 6.60 12.74 -11.30
C GLN A 274 7.43 13.48 -10.24
N ARG A 275 7.67 12.89 -9.05
CA ARG A 275 8.52 13.48 -8.01
C ARG A 275 10.00 13.51 -8.36
N ILE A 276 10.47 12.49 -9.08
CA ILE A 276 11.83 12.48 -9.62
C ILE A 276 12.01 13.67 -10.59
N LEU A 277 10.98 13.99 -11.38
CA LEU A 277 10.99 15.08 -12.36
C LEU A 277 10.90 16.47 -11.73
N THR A 278 10.41 16.62 -10.49
CA THR A 278 10.28 17.92 -9.81
C THR A 278 11.59 18.48 -9.28
N SER A 279 12.62 17.68 -9.09
CA SER A 279 13.92 18.11 -8.53
C SER A 279 14.74 18.88 -9.56
N PRO A 280 15.62 19.81 -9.14
CA PRO A 280 16.42 20.65 -10.06
C PRO A 280 17.44 19.87 -10.87
N SER A 281 18.01 18.79 -10.32
CA SER A 281 19.08 18.02 -10.96
C SER A 281 18.90 16.51 -10.78
N ALA A 282 19.68 15.72 -11.53
CA ALA A 282 19.72 14.26 -11.37
C ALA A 282 20.22 13.86 -9.97
N ASP A 283 21.19 14.58 -9.41
CA ASP A 283 21.74 14.28 -8.08
C ASP A 283 20.73 14.59 -6.97
N GLU A 284 19.95 15.65 -7.11
CA GLU A 284 18.84 15.93 -6.20
C GLU A 284 17.77 14.83 -6.27
N SER A 285 17.44 14.36 -7.47
CA SER A 285 16.51 13.24 -7.65
C SER A 285 17.03 11.94 -7.01
N ARG A 286 18.33 11.65 -7.15
CA ARG A 286 18.97 10.49 -6.49
C ARG A 286 18.92 10.60 -4.96
N LYS A 287 19.25 11.78 -4.40
CA LYS A 287 19.17 12.01 -2.95
C LYS A 287 17.74 11.82 -2.43
N ALA A 288 16.74 12.30 -3.15
CA ALA A 288 15.33 12.12 -2.78
C ALA A 288 14.93 10.64 -2.73
N LEU A 289 15.31 9.85 -3.73
CA LEU A 289 15.06 8.41 -3.75
C LEU A 289 15.81 7.67 -2.65
N LEU A 290 17.09 7.99 -2.43
CA LEU A 290 17.89 7.34 -1.38
C LEU A 290 17.37 7.66 0.02
N LEU A 291 16.89 8.88 0.28
CA LEU A 291 16.20 9.20 1.52
C LEU A 291 15.03 8.23 1.75
N SER A 292 14.19 8.03 0.73
CA SER A 292 13.06 7.10 0.80
C SER A 292 13.53 5.63 0.99
N ALA A 293 14.60 5.21 0.32
CA ALA A 293 15.15 3.86 0.41
C ALA A 293 15.49 3.47 1.86
N PHE A 294 16.19 4.36 2.57
CA PHE A 294 16.68 4.07 3.90
C PHE A 294 15.68 4.40 5.01
N ALA A 295 14.78 5.36 4.81
CA ALA A 295 13.82 5.75 5.83
C ALA A 295 12.53 4.91 5.81
N LYS A 296 12.13 4.35 4.65
CA LYS A 296 10.87 3.59 4.53
C LYS A 296 10.89 2.26 5.29
N VAL A 297 11.99 1.51 5.25
CA VAL A 297 12.06 0.18 5.91
C VAL A 297 11.97 0.32 7.44
N PRO A 298 12.74 1.20 8.11
CA PRO A 298 12.59 1.46 9.55
C PRO A 298 11.18 1.97 9.91
N MET A 299 10.60 2.87 9.11
CA MET A 299 9.24 3.36 9.35
C MET A 299 8.24 2.21 9.28
N GLN A 300 8.36 1.33 8.29
CA GLN A 300 7.45 0.19 8.13
C GLN A 300 7.58 -0.80 9.28
N LEU A 301 8.82 -1.08 9.71
CA LEU A 301 9.08 -1.91 10.89
C LEU A 301 8.45 -1.30 12.15
N PHE A 302 8.56 0.02 12.32
CA PHE A 302 7.96 0.73 13.45
C PHE A 302 6.42 0.59 13.46
N VAL A 303 5.76 0.69 12.31
CA VAL A 303 4.31 0.47 12.20
C VAL A 303 3.92 -0.97 12.53
N LEU A 304 4.72 -1.95 12.10
CA LEU A 304 4.50 -3.37 12.48
C LEU A 304 4.68 -3.59 13.97
N VAL A 305 5.67 -2.95 14.59
CA VAL A 305 5.87 -2.99 16.06
C VAL A 305 4.64 -2.44 16.79
N ILE A 306 4.03 -1.35 16.31
CA ILE A 306 2.75 -0.86 16.86
C ILE A 306 1.67 -1.95 16.76
N GLY A 307 1.61 -2.70 15.66
CA GLY A 307 0.69 -3.83 15.50
C GLY A 307 0.94 -4.95 16.51
N VAL A 308 2.20 -5.32 16.73
CA VAL A 308 2.58 -6.30 17.76
C VAL A 308 2.24 -5.80 19.17
N MET A 309 2.45 -4.52 19.44
CA MET A 309 2.06 -3.90 20.72
C MET A 309 0.54 -3.93 20.92
N LEU A 310 -0.25 -3.73 19.86
CA LEU A 310 -1.71 -3.90 19.92
C LEU A 310 -2.10 -5.33 20.21
N TRP A 311 -1.42 -6.31 19.65
CA TRP A 311 -1.65 -7.73 19.94
C TRP A 311 -1.36 -8.06 21.41
N LEU A 312 -0.27 -7.53 21.98
CA LEU A 312 0.04 -7.65 23.42
C LEU A 312 -1.03 -6.96 24.28
N PHE A 313 -1.42 -5.74 23.91
CA PHE A 313 -2.46 -4.97 24.59
C PHE A 313 -3.79 -5.72 24.63
N HIS A 314 -4.25 -6.27 23.50
CA HIS A 314 -5.48 -7.03 23.42
C HIS A 314 -5.40 -8.35 24.23
N GLY A 315 -4.24 -8.95 24.31
CA GLY A 315 -4.01 -10.13 25.15
C GLY A 315 -4.15 -9.84 26.65
N LEU A 316 -3.84 -8.60 27.08
CA LEU A 316 -3.98 -8.16 28.48
C LEU A 316 -5.39 -7.68 28.82
N HIS A 317 -5.96 -6.82 27.95
CA HIS A 317 -7.17 -6.06 28.26
C HIS A 317 -8.43 -6.63 27.59
N GLY A 318 -8.29 -7.75 26.89
CA GLY A 318 -9.36 -8.38 26.11
C GLY A 318 -9.45 -7.86 24.68
N GLU A 319 -9.73 -8.77 23.78
CA GLU A 319 -9.94 -8.55 22.36
C GLU A 319 -11.45 -8.62 22.07
N PRO A 320 -12.02 -7.76 21.22
CA PRO A 320 -13.41 -7.96 20.81
C PRO A 320 -13.53 -9.17 19.90
N MET A 321 -14.61 -9.95 20.07
CA MET A 321 -14.92 -11.08 19.22
C MET A 321 -15.01 -10.67 17.74
N LEU A 322 -15.63 -9.52 17.48
CA LEU A 322 -15.80 -8.90 16.16
C LEU A 322 -15.39 -7.44 16.21
N TYR A 323 -14.47 -7.02 15.33
CA TYR A 323 -14.04 -5.62 15.26
C TYR A 323 -14.96 -4.75 14.41
N ARG A 324 -15.72 -5.33 13.49
CA ARG A 324 -16.65 -4.60 12.62
C ARG A 324 -17.99 -4.39 13.36
N PRO A 325 -18.36 -3.15 13.68
CA PRO A 325 -19.56 -2.87 14.51
C PRO A 325 -20.85 -3.45 13.96
N GLY A 326 -21.04 -3.38 12.62
CA GLY A 326 -22.26 -3.88 11.97
C GLY A 326 -22.39 -5.41 11.96
N ASP A 327 -21.32 -6.16 12.11
CA ASP A 327 -21.36 -7.63 12.11
C ASP A 327 -21.96 -8.13 13.42
N ARG A 328 -21.57 -7.54 14.54
CA ARG A 328 -22.12 -7.87 15.86
C ARG A 328 -23.62 -7.57 15.96
N ALA A 329 -24.04 -6.39 15.57
CA ALA A 329 -25.45 -6.00 15.61
C ALA A 329 -26.33 -6.90 14.71
N ARG A 330 -25.83 -7.29 13.53
CA ARG A 330 -26.53 -8.23 12.65
C ARG A 330 -26.63 -9.64 13.26
N ALA A 331 -25.55 -10.12 13.85
CA ALA A 331 -25.50 -11.42 14.50
C ALA A 331 -26.49 -11.49 15.67
N GLU A 332 -26.49 -10.46 16.54
CA GLU A 332 -27.40 -10.37 17.69
C GLU A 332 -28.88 -10.27 17.26
N ALA A 333 -29.16 -9.58 16.13
CA ALA A 333 -30.51 -9.50 15.59
C ALA A 333 -30.98 -10.83 14.95
N ALA A 334 -30.05 -11.65 14.43
CA ALA A 334 -30.37 -12.92 13.77
C ALA A 334 -30.54 -14.07 14.77
N ASP A 335 -29.58 -14.26 15.67
CA ASP A 335 -29.59 -15.34 16.66
C ASP A 335 -28.81 -14.94 17.94
N PRO A 336 -29.46 -14.32 18.92
CA PRO A 336 -28.83 -13.93 20.18
C PRO A 336 -28.24 -15.10 20.99
N ALA A 337 -28.87 -16.30 20.91
CA ALA A 337 -28.44 -17.46 21.65
C ALA A 337 -27.12 -18.02 21.07
N LEU A 338 -27.01 -18.10 19.76
CA LEU A 338 -25.79 -18.48 19.08
C LEU A 338 -24.65 -17.48 19.38
N VAL A 339 -24.94 -16.18 19.34
CA VAL A 339 -23.95 -15.13 19.69
C VAL A 339 -23.44 -15.33 21.11
N ALA A 340 -24.34 -15.57 22.08
CA ALA A 340 -23.96 -15.80 23.48
C ALA A 340 -23.09 -17.05 23.63
N ALA A 341 -23.42 -18.14 22.95
CA ALA A 341 -22.64 -19.39 22.99
C ALA A 341 -21.24 -19.22 22.39
N VAL A 342 -21.12 -18.55 21.22
CA VAL A 342 -19.84 -18.28 20.57
C VAL A 342 -19.01 -17.30 21.40
N GLN A 343 -19.64 -16.26 21.97
CA GLN A 343 -18.97 -15.29 22.87
C GLN A 343 -18.37 -15.99 24.09
N ALA A 344 -19.13 -16.89 24.77
CA ALA A 344 -18.63 -17.61 25.94
C ALA A 344 -17.40 -18.46 25.61
N ARG A 345 -17.39 -19.15 24.45
CA ARG A 345 -16.24 -19.92 24.00
C ARG A 345 -15.05 -19.02 23.69
N PHE A 346 -15.29 -17.88 23.03
CA PHE A 346 -14.26 -16.91 22.72
C PHE A 346 -13.64 -16.32 24.00
N ASP A 347 -14.46 -15.93 24.98
CA ASP A 347 -14.00 -15.36 26.25
C ASP A 347 -13.13 -16.36 27.02
N ALA A 348 -13.55 -17.63 27.09
CA ALA A 348 -12.76 -18.69 27.73
C ALA A 348 -11.37 -18.88 27.07
N ALA A 349 -11.30 -18.82 25.74
CA ALA A 349 -10.03 -18.90 25.02
C ALA A 349 -9.14 -17.65 25.25
N GLN A 350 -9.74 -16.47 25.35
CA GLN A 350 -9.01 -15.23 25.67
C GLN A 350 -8.47 -15.22 27.10
N ASP A 351 -9.25 -15.71 28.08
CA ASP A 351 -8.82 -15.84 29.48
C ASP A 351 -7.64 -16.82 29.59
N ALA A 352 -7.71 -17.98 28.92
CA ALA A 352 -6.61 -18.94 28.85
C ALA A 352 -5.34 -18.33 28.23
N ARG A 353 -5.49 -17.59 27.13
CA ARG A 353 -4.39 -16.85 26.50
C ARG A 353 -3.78 -15.83 27.46
N ARG A 354 -4.59 -15.02 28.12
CA ARG A 354 -4.14 -14.00 29.08
C ARG A 354 -3.35 -14.63 30.22
N ALA A 355 -3.87 -15.69 30.84
CA ALA A 355 -3.18 -16.40 31.90
C ALA A 355 -1.82 -16.92 31.47
N ALA A 356 -1.76 -17.56 30.30
CA ALA A 356 -0.52 -18.08 29.74
C ALA A 356 0.49 -16.96 29.36
N MET A 357 0.01 -15.80 28.89
CA MET A 357 0.86 -14.63 28.64
C MET A 357 1.52 -14.11 29.90
N LEU A 358 0.77 -14.01 31.01
CA LEU A 358 1.28 -13.57 32.30
C LEU A 358 2.31 -14.56 32.89
N GLU A 359 2.06 -15.87 32.76
CA GLU A 359 3.04 -16.88 33.15
C GLU A 359 4.36 -16.77 32.38
N VAL A 360 4.29 -16.58 31.05
CA VAL A 360 5.47 -16.42 30.19
C VAL A 360 6.20 -15.12 30.54
N ALA A 361 5.48 -14.02 30.76
CA ALA A 361 6.08 -12.73 31.12
C ALA A 361 6.84 -12.76 32.45
N ALA A 362 6.39 -13.59 33.40
CA ALA A 362 6.98 -13.71 34.74
C ALA A 362 8.22 -14.64 34.78
N VAL A 363 8.63 -15.23 33.67
CA VAL A 363 9.77 -16.15 33.63
C VAL A 363 11.10 -15.38 33.78
N ASP A 364 11.83 -15.68 34.84
CA ASP A 364 13.22 -15.28 34.99
C ASP A 364 14.14 -16.33 34.36
N GLY A 365 14.71 -16.03 33.19
CA GLY A 365 15.55 -16.96 32.43
C GLY A 365 15.10 -17.11 30.98
N GLU A 366 15.59 -18.15 30.29
CA GLU A 366 15.25 -18.42 28.91
C GLU A 366 14.05 -19.37 28.80
N LEU A 367 13.06 -18.98 28.00
CA LEU A 367 11.85 -19.77 27.75
C LEU A 367 12.15 -21.13 27.07
N ARG A 368 13.25 -21.24 26.32
CA ARG A 368 13.68 -22.50 25.71
C ARG A 368 13.93 -23.60 26.73
N ASP A 369 14.28 -23.24 27.97
CA ASP A 369 14.52 -24.18 29.07
C ASP A 369 13.22 -24.65 29.72
N ARG A 370 12.06 -24.15 29.28
CA ARG A 370 10.70 -24.49 29.75
C ARG A 370 9.79 -24.90 28.60
N PRO A 371 10.08 -26.03 27.91
CA PRO A 371 9.36 -26.43 26.69
C PRO A 371 7.86 -26.66 26.92
N GLU A 372 7.47 -27.21 28.09
CA GLU A 372 6.06 -27.45 28.42
C GLU A 372 5.26 -26.12 28.56
N LEU A 373 5.84 -25.14 29.23
CA LEU A 373 5.22 -23.81 29.33
C LEU A 373 5.09 -23.16 27.94
N LEU A 374 6.12 -23.26 27.13
CA LEU A 374 6.11 -22.71 25.78
C LEU A 374 5.05 -23.41 24.89
N ALA A 375 4.93 -24.74 24.98
CA ALA A 375 3.93 -25.49 24.23
C ALA A 375 2.50 -25.12 24.68
N ARG A 376 2.25 -25.06 25.99
CA ARG A 376 0.95 -24.65 26.56
C ARG A 376 0.59 -23.21 26.16
N TYR A 377 1.54 -22.31 26.21
CA TYR A 377 1.34 -20.91 25.78
C TYR A 377 0.98 -20.82 24.31
N ARG A 378 1.73 -21.49 23.41
CA ARG A 378 1.44 -21.51 21.97
C ARG A 378 0.05 -22.11 21.69
N ALA A 379 -0.30 -23.21 22.34
CA ALA A 379 -1.63 -23.80 22.19
C ALA A 379 -2.76 -22.82 22.60
N ALA A 380 -2.59 -22.07 23.69
CA ALA A 380 -3.56 -21.07 24.12
C ALA A 380 -3.67 -19.89 23.14
N VAL A 381 -2.55 -19.45 22.56
CA VAL A 381 -2.54 -18.40 21.52
C VAL A 381 -3.24 -18.89 20.24
N ASP A 382 -2.96 -20.11 19.80
CA ASP A 382 -3.55 -20.71 18.60
C ASP A 382 -5.06 -20.93 18.78
N GLU A 383 -5.50 -21.39 19.97
CA GLU A 383 -6.92 -21.57 20.28
C GLU A 383 -7.67 -20.24 20.31
N ALA A 384 -7.11 -19.21 20.92
CA ALA A 384 -7.73 -17.88 20.95
C ALA A 384 -7.86 -17.29 19.53
N PHE A 385 -6.84 -17.48 18.68
CA PHE A 385 -6.88 -17.08 17.28
C PHE A 385 -7.92 -17.87 16.48
N ALA A 386 -7.99 -19.20 16.68
CA ALA A 386 -8.97 -20.06 16.02
C ALA A 386 -10.41 -19.73 16.47
N ALA A 387 -10.64 -19.49 17.77
CA ALA A 387 -11.95 -19.10 18.29
C ALA A 387 -12.43 -17.78 17.69
N ARG A 388 -11.55 -16.76 17.58
CA ARG A 388 -11.87 -15.49 16.95
C ARG A 388 -12.14 -15.64 15.45
N THR A 389 -11.34 -16.44 14.75
CA THR A 389 -11.53 -16.69 13.32
C THR A 389 -12.85 -17.38 13.05
N ALA A 390 -13.18 -18.41 13.82
CA ALA A 390 -14.47 -19.13 13.71
C ALA A 390 -15.66 -18.20 14.00
N ALA A 391 -15.57 -17.32 15.01
CA ALA A 391 -16.61 -16.34 15.31
C ALA A 391 -16.79 -15.34 14.15
N ALA A 392 -15.69 -14.81 13.61
CA ALA A 392 -15.72 -13.89 12.48
C ALA A 392 -16.28 -14.54 11.21
N GLU A 393 -15.92 -15.78 10.92
CA GLU A 393 -16.46 -16.55 9.78
C GLU A 393 -17.96 -16.86 9.96
N THR A 394 -18.40 -17.15 11.18
CA THR A 394 -19.81 -17.43 11.49
C THR A 394 -20.69 -16.19 11.28
N PHE A 395 -20.22 -15.01 11.69
CA PHE A 395 -21.04 -13.81 11.74
C PHE A 395 -20.74 -12.78 10.65
N SER A 396 -19.68 -12.96 9.86
CA SER A 396 -19.44 -12.06 8.73
C SER A 396 -20.38 -12.36 7.55
N ALA A 397 -20.73 -11.32 6.80
CA ALA A 397 -21.56 -11.45 5.61
C ALA A 397 -20.90 -12.28 4.49
N SER A 398 -19.58 -12.39 4.49
CA SER A 398 -18.78 -13.12 3.49
C SER A 398 -18.44 -14.55 3.90
N GLY A 399 -18.74 -14.96 5.13
CA GLY A 399 -18.27 -16.23 5.68
C GLY A 399 -16.75 -16.33 5.85
N LYS A 400 -16.08 -15.18 5.91
CA LYS A 400 -14.61 -15.07 6.06
C LYS A 400 -14.25 -14.04 7.11
N ARG A 401 -13.11 -14.24 7.77
CA ARG A 401 -12.54 -13.23 8.67
C ARG A 401 -11.94 -12.08 7.84
N GLU A 402 -12.60 -10.94 7.87
CA GLU A 402 -12.25 -9.77 7.05
C GLU A 402 -12.21 -8.48 7.88
N ASP A 403 -11.82 -8.55 9.15
CA ASP A 403 -11.88 -7.44 10.08
C ASP A 403 -10.52 -6.89 10.53
N THR A 404 -9.41 -7.39 9.98
CA THR A 404 -8.03 -6.97 10.30
C THR A 404 -7.83 -5.46 10.16
N ASN A 405 -8.49 -4.82 9.19
CA ASN A 405 -8.40 -3.37 8.99
C ASN A 405 -9.13 -2.56 10.07
N TYR A 406 -9.93 -3.18 10.92
CA TYR A 406 -10.68 -2.53 12.01
C TYR A 406 -9.96 -2.62 13.37
N VAL A 407 -8.90 -3.40 13.49
CA VAL A 407 -8.13 -3.59 14.74
C VAL A 407 -7.61 -2.26 15.27
N PHE A 408 -6.84 -1.53 14.48
CA PHE A 408 -6.28 -0.23 14.87
C PHE A 408 -7.36 0.85 15.05
N PRO A 409 -8.32 1.04 14.12
CA PRO A 409 -9.45 1.94 14.31
C PRO A 409 -10.24 1.68 15.59
N HIS A 410 -10.53 0.42 15.90
CA HIS A 410 -11.24 0.07 17.13
C HIS A 410 -10.48 0.54 18.39
N TRP A 411 -9.18 0.25 18.45
CA TRP A 411 -8.35 0.64 19.58
C TRP A 411 -8.28 2.17 19.77
N ILE A 412 -8.02 2.93 18.72
CA ILE A 412 -7.94 4.39 18.82
C ILE A 412 -9.27 5.02 19.27
N LEU A 413 -10.40 4.48 18.81
CA LEU A 413 -11.74 5.00 19.14
C LEU A 413 -12.15 4.67 20.56
N THR A 414 -11.72 3.54 21.12
CA THR A 414 -12.16 3.06 22.45
C THR A 414 -11.21 3.42 23.58
N ARG A 415 -9.91 3.66 23.29
CA ARG A 415 -8.88 3.79 24.33
C ARG A 415 -8.21 5.15 24.40
N LEU A 416 -8.23 5.95 23.33
CA LEU A 416 -7.50 7.20 23.34
C LEU A 416 -8.33 8.38 23.87
N PRO A 417 -7.73 9.27 24.68
CA PRO A 417 -8.38 10.51 25.10
C PRO A 417 -8.61 11.44 23.91
N GLY A 418 -9.63 12.30 24.01
CA GLY A 418 -10.16 13.08 22.90
C GLY A 418 -9.15 13.90 22.09
N VAL A 419 -8.15 14.52 22.72
CA VAL A 419 -7.12 15.29 22.02
C VAL A 419 -6.24 14.37 21.17
N LEU A 420 -5.75 13.26 21.74
CA LEU A 420 -4.91 12.29 21.03
C LEU A 420 -5.69 11.61 19.90
N LEU A 421 -6.94 11.24 20.16
CA LEU A 421 -7.83 10.70 19.14
C LEU A 421 -7.96 11.66 17.94
N GLY A 422 -8.20 12.95 18.18
CA GLY A 422 -8.29 13.96 17.14
C GLY A 422 -7.00 14.09 16.31
N LEU A 423 -5.84 14.06 16.95
CA LEU A 423 -4.53 14.11 16.28
C LEU A 423 -4.25 12.87 15.43
N ILE A 424 -4.60 11.68 15.94
CA ILE A 424 -4.34 10.42 15.21
C ILE A 424 -5.30 10.27 14.03
N VAL A 425 -6.56 10.65 14.21
CA VAL A 425 -7.51 10.70 13.10
C VAL A 425 -7.03 11.70 12.04
N ALA A 426 -6.54 12.87 12.45
CA ALA A 426 -5.91 13.83 11.54
C ALA A 426 -4.70 13.23 10.80
N ALA A 427 -3.86 12.43 11.49
CA ALA A 427 -2.73 11.74 10.88
C ALA A 427 -3.17 10.69 9.84
N ILE A 428 -4.22 9.91 10.11
CA ILE A 428 -4.79 8.94 9.16
C ILE A 428 -5.33 9.66 7.92
N PHE A 429 -6.05 10.77 8.11
CA PHE A 429 -6.54 11.59 7.00
C PHE A 429 -5.41 12.24 6.22
N ALA A 430 -4.39 12.78 6.90
CA ALA A 430 -3.19 13.29 6.25
C ALA A 430 -2.54 12.24 5.34
N ALA A 431 -2.39 11.02 5.87
CA ALA A 431 -1.83 9.89 5.14
C ALA A 431 -2.70 9.47 3.93
N ALA A 432 -4.02 9.56 4.04
CA ALA A 432 -4.92 9.32 2.93
C ALA A 432 -4.82 10.40 1.86
N MET A 433 -4.90 11.67 2.28
CA MET A 433 -4.87 12.82 1.37
C MET A 433 -3.58 12.86 0.55
N SER A 434 -2.40 12.63 1.17
CA SER A 434 -1.11 12.60 0.48
C SER A 434 -1.02 11.53 -0.62
N SER A 435 -1.69 10.39 -0.42
CA SER A 435 -1.70 9.32 -1.42
C SER A 435 -2.71 9.60 -2.53
N VAL A 436 -3.90 10.09 -2.18
CA VAL A 436 -4.98 10.35 -3.14
C VAL A 436 -4.64 11.50 -4.06
N ASP A 437 -4.18 12.65 -3.52
CA ASP A 437 -3.84 13.83 -4.33
C ASP A 437 -2.67 13.56 -5.28
N SER A 438 -1.69 12.81 -4.81
CA SER A 438 -0.54 12.36 -5.59
C SER A 438 -0.94 11.51 -6.80
N VAL A 439 -1.82 10.54 -6.58
CA VAL A 439 -2.30 9.66 -7.64
C VAL A 439 -3.23 10.42 -8.59
N LEU A 440 -4.16 11.23 -8.08
CA LEU A 440 -5.05 12.04 -8.92
C LEU A 440 -4.28 13.00 -9.82
N ASN A 441 -3.25 13.68 -9.29
CA ASN A 441 -2.40 14.57 -10.08
C ASN A 441 -1.65 13.80 -11.18
N SER A 442 -1.15 12.60 -10.90
CA SER A 442 -0.45 11.77 -11.88
C SER A 442 -1.37 11.15 -12.93
N LEU A 443 -2.60 10.74 -12.56
CA LEU A 443 -3.63 10.30 -13.51
C LEU A 443 -4.00 11.44 -14.47
N SER A 444 -4.16 12.66 -13.94
CA SER A 444 -4.38 13.85 -14.72
C SER A 444 -3.21 14.15 -15.67
N ALA A 445 -1.96 14.07 -15.18
CA ALA A 445 -0.77 14.28 -16.00
C ALA A 445 -0.71 13.30 -17.18
N ALA A 446 -0.86 12.01 -16.93
CA ALA A 446 -0.88 10.99 -17.98
C ALA A 446 -2.02 11.22 -18.98
N THR A 447 -3.22 11.56 -18.49
CA THR A 447 -4.37 11.82 -19.39
C THR A 447 -4.13 13.04 -20.27
N VAL A 448 -3.63 14.15 -19.71
CA VAL A 448 -3.43 15.39 -20.47
C VAL A 448 -2.21 15.29 -21.41
N VAL A 449 -1.09 14.78 -20.92
CA VAL A 449 0.16 14.76 -21.68
C VAL A 449 0.18 13.64 -22.72
N ASP A 450 -0.30 12.45 -22.35
CA ASP A 450 -0.19 11.27 -23.22
C ASP A 450 -1.37 11.12 -24.19
N PHE A 451 -2.56 11.68 -23.86
CA PHE A 451 -3.74 11.56 -24.71
C PHE A 451 -4.28 12.92 -25.20
N TYR A 452 -4.60 13.87 -24.30
CA TYR A 452 -5.24 15.12 -24.70
C TYR A 452 -4.36 15.95 -25.63
N ARG A 453 -3.14 16.31 -25.21
CA ARG A 453 -2.18 17.07 -26.05
C ARG A 453 -1.61 16.26 -27.21
N ARG A 454 -1.55 14.94 -27.08
CA ARG A 454 -0.95 14.10 -28.11
C ARG A 454 -1.90 13.78 -29.26
N TRP A 455 -3.21 13.58 -28.96
CA TRP A 455 -4.16 13.06 -29.93
C TRP A 455 -5.39 13.93 -30.13
N LEU A 456 -5.96 14.49 -29.05
CA LEU A 456 -7.25 15.21 -29.11
C LEU A 456 -7.08 16.70 -29.47
N ARG A 457 -6.12 17.37 -28.87
CA ARG A 457 -5.84 18.82 -29.04
C ARG A 457 -4.34 19.09 -29.08
N PRO A 458 -3.63 18.71 -30.17
CA PRO A 458 -2.17 18.92 -30.29
C PRO A 458 -1.75 20.40 -30.24
N THR A 459 -2.65 21.31 -30.59
CA THR A 459 -2.42 22.76 -30.60
C THR A 459 -2.92 23.47 -29.34
N ALA A 460 -3.35 22.74 -28.30
CA ALA A 460 -3.85 23.33 -27.06
C ALA A 460 -2.79 24.22 -26.40
N GLY A 461 -3.20 25.42 -26.03
CA GLY A 461 -2.35 26.35 -25.29
C GLY A 461 -2.11 25.88 -23.85
N GLU A 462 -1.12 26.49 -23.17
CA GLU A 462 -0.75 26.12 -21.80
C GLU A 462 -1.93 26.28 -20.82
N ARG A 463 -2.68 27.39 -20.90
CA ARG A 463 -3.85 27.63 -20.03
C ARG A 463 -4.96 26.61 -20.26
N GLU A 464 -5.25 26.27 -21.51
CA GLU A 464 -6.23 25.25 -21.89
C GLU A 464 -5.81 23.87 -21.34
N SER A 465 -4.52 23.54 -21.46
CA SER A 465 -3.97 22.30 -20.97
C SER A 465 -4.01 22.18 -19.44
N VAL A 466 -3.75 23.25 -18.71
CA VAL A 466 -3.90 23.30 -17.24
C VAL A 466 -5.37 23.15 -16.83
N LEU A 467 -6.30 23.79 -17.57
CA LEU A 467 -7.74 23.61 -17.33
C LEU A 467 -8.17 22.16 -17.57
N ALA A 468 -7.71 21.55 -18.67
CA ALA A 468 -7.92 20.13 -18.95
C ALA A 468 -7.38 19.26 -17.81
N GLY A 469 -6.24 19.63 -17.22
CA GLY A 469 -5.67 18.99 -16.04
C GLY A 469 -6.61 19.02 -14.83
N ARG A 470 -7.20 20.15 -14.54
CA ARG A 470 -8.18 20.28 -13.44
C ARG A 470 -9.44 19.45 -13.67
N VAL A 471 -9.98 19.52 -14.89
CA VAL A 471 -11.16 18.74 -15.27
C VAL A 471 -10.89 17.24 -15.19
N THR A 472 -9.76 16.77 -15.70
CA THR A 472 -9.39 15.34 -15.64
C THR A 472 -9.10 14.89 -14.20
N THR A 473 -8.54 15.73 -13.34
CA THR A 473 -8.41 15.44 -11.90
C THR A 473 -9.78 15.20 -11.25
N LEU A 474 -10.77 16.06 -11.54
CA LEU A 474 -12.14 15.90 -11.04
C LEU A 474 -12.75 14.58 -11.55
N LEU A 475 -12.64 14.31 -12.85
CA LEU A 475 -13.19 13.09 -13.45
C LEU A 475 -12.57 11.82 -12.82
N TRP A 476 -11.25 11.79 -12.67
CA TRP A 476 -10.58 10.66 -12.01
C TRP A 476 -10.95 10.51 -10.54
N GLY A 477 -11.19 11.62 -9.83
CA GLY A 477 -11.67 11.59 -8.45
C GLY A 477 -13.06 10.95 -8.34
N VAL A 478 -13.98 11.28 -9.25
CA VAL A 478 -15.32 10.67 -9.32
C VAL A 478 -15.21 9.17 -9.63
N VAL A 479 -14.42 8.81 -10.66
CA VAL A 479 -14.21 7.41 -11.04
C VAL A 479 -13.58 6.60 -9.91
N ALA A 480 -12.56 7.14 -9.24
CA ALA A 480 -11.91 6.47 -8.10
C ALA A 480 -12.86 6.28 -6.91
N THR A 481 -13.70 7.28 -6.61
CA THR A 481 -14.71 7.17 -5.54
C THR A 481 -15.75 6.09 -5.88
N TRP A 482 -16.20 6.06 -7.13
CA TRP A 482 -17.09 4.99 -7.62
C TRP A 482 -16.41 3.62 -7.54
N THR A 483 -15.16 3.51 -7.97
CA THR A 483 -14.36 2.27 -7.87
C THR A 483 -14.23 1.81 -6.41
N ALA A 484 -14.04 2.75 -5.46
CA ALA A 484 -13.99 2.44 -4.04
C ALA A 484 -15.29 1.78 -3.54
N ILE A 485 -16.46 2.26 -4.00
CA ILE A 485 -17.76 1.70 -3.63
C ILE A 485 -17.94 0.28 -4.19
N VAL A 486 -17.54 0.07 -5.45
CA VAL A 486 -17.72 -1.22 -6.15
C VAL A 486 -16.75 -2.27 -5.62
N MET A 487 -15.53 -1.87 -5.24
CA MET A 487 -14.46 -2.75 -4.78
C MET A 487 -14.41 -2.94 -3.26
N ILE A 488 -15.46 -2.59 -2.52
CA ILE A 488 -15.53 -2.88 -1.08
C ILE A 488 -15.38 -4.40 -0.91
N SER A 489 -14.25 -4.82 -0.34
CA SER A 489 -13.98 -6.20 0.05
C SER A 489 -13.38 -6.22 1.45
N GLY A 490 -13.54 -7.32 2.16
CA GLY A 490 -13.10 -7.42 3.53
C GLY A 490 -11.66 -7.87 3.73
N SER A 491 -10.92 -8.23 2.66
CA SER A 491 -9.51 -8.62 2.80
C SER A 491 -8.62 -7.43 3.21
N SER A 492 -7.37 -7.72 3.63
CA SER A 492 -6.40 -6.69 3.99
C SER A 492 -6.26 -5.65 2.87
N ILE A 493 -6.51 -4.37 3.21
CA ILE A 493 -6.46 -3.26 2.23
C ILE A 493 -5.06 -3.15 1.60
N ILE A 494 -4.01 -3.37 2.38
CA ILE A 494 -2.63 -3.30 1.87
C ILE A 494 -2.33 -4.44 0.90
N GLU A 495 -2.87 -5.63 1.15
CA GLU A 495 -2.73 -6.76 0.23
C GLU A 495 -3.47 -6.51 -1.09
N GLN A 496 -4.69 -5.97 -1.04
CA GLN A 496 -5.48 -5.65 -2.24
C GLN A 496 -4.75 -4.69 -3.17
N VAL A 497 -4.23 -3.57 -2.65
CA VAL A 497 -3.49 -2.59 -3.46
C VAL A 497 -2.25 -3.22 -4.11
N ASN A 498 -1.49 -4.00 -3.36
CA ASN A 498 -0.28 -4.63 -3.88
C ASN A 498 -0.60 -5.73 -4.88
N ARG A 499 -1.67 -6.50 -4.68
CA ARG A 499 -2.14 -7.52 -5.61
C ARG A 499 -2.59 -6.88 -6.92
N ILE A 500 -3.44 -5.84 -6.88
CA ILE A 500 -3.84 -5.08 -8.08
C ILE A 500 -2.60 -4.56 -8.83
N GLY A 501 -1.67 -3.91 -8.11
CA GLY A 501 -0.43 -3.42 -8.70
C GLY A 501 0.37 -4.52 -9.40
N SER A 502 0.53 -5.66 -8.76
CA SER A 502 1.36 -6.76 -9.26
C SER A 502 0.86 -7.38 -10.57
N PHE A 503 -0.42 -7.30 -10.90
CA PHE A 503 -0.92 -7.73 -12.21
C PHE A 503 -0.37 -6.89 -13.37
N PHE A 504 -0.06 -5.61 -13.12
CA PHE A 504 0.32 -4.65 -14.14
C PHE A 504 1.80 -4.28 -14.08
N TYR A 505 2.36 -4.17 -12.88
CA TYR A 505 3.68 -3.60 -12.63
C TYR A 505 4.81 -4.37 -13.30
N GLY A 506 4.78 -5.70 -13.26
CA GLY A 506 5.82 -6.51 -13.88
C GLY A 506 5.93 -6.26 -15.39
N SER A 507 4.78 -6.23 -16.07
CA SER A 507 4.74 -5.98 -17.52
C SER A 507 5.14 -4.53 -17.85
N LEU A 508 4.72 -3.57 -17.05
CA LEU A 508 5.12 -2.18 -17.22
C LEU A 508 6.63 -2.01 -17.03
N LEU A 509 7.21 -2.57 -15.97
CA LEU A 509 8.66 -2.59 -15.76
C LEU A 509 9.39 -3.28 -16.93
N GLY A 510 8.86 -4.39 -17.42
CA GLY A 510 9.45 -5.17 -18.50
C GLY A 510 9.67 -4.35 -19.77
N VAL A 511 8.73 -3.49 -20.16
CA VAL A 511 8.90 -2.64 -21.34
C VAL A 511 9.95 -1.53 -21.13
N PHE A 512 10.10 -1.00 -19.90
CA PHE A 512 11.19 -0.07 -19.59
C PHE A 512 12.56 -0.77 -19.57
N VAL A 513 12.66 -1.95 -18.97
CA VAL A 513 13.86 -2.79 -18.98
C VAL A 513 14.25 -3.14 -20.42
N LEU A 514 13.28 -3.52 -21.26
CA LEU A 514 13.49 -3.77 -22.69
C LEU A 514 14.06 -2.53 -23.39
N GLY A 515 13.50 -1.36 -23.10
CA GLY A 515 13.95 -0.09 -23.67
C GLY A 515 15.37 0.29 -23.27
N LEU A 516 15.74 0.05 -22.01
CA LEU A 516 17.04 0.41 -21.45
C LEU A 516 18.14 -0.56 -21.86
N LEU A 517 17.92 -1.87 -21.69
CA LEU A 517 18.96 -2.88 -21.79
C LEU A 517 19.09 -3.49 -23.22
N PHE A 518 18.05 -3.39 -24.05
CA PHE A 518 18.03 -4.03 -25.36
C PHE A 518 17.87 -3.00 -26.52
N PRO A 519 18.89 -2.14 -26.80
CA PRO A 519 18.77 -1.04 -27.76
C PRO A 519 18.50 -1.49 -29.19
N ARG A 520 18.76 -2.77 -29.53
CA ARG A 520 18.51 -3.36 -30.85
C ARG A 520 17.04 -3.73 -31.09
N ILE A 521 16.23 -3.89 -30.02
CA ILE A 521 14.80 -4.19 -30.12
C ILE A 521 14.03 -2.88 -30.16
N ARG A 522 13.28 -2.61 -31.24
CA ARG A 522 12.60 -1.33 -31.51
C ARG A 522 11.19 -1.53 -32.07
N GLY A 523 10.45 -0.44 -32.20
CA GLY A 523 9.16 -0.39 -32.88
C GLY A 523 8.06 -1.20 -32.17
N TRP A 524 7.33 -2.01 -32.92
CA TRP A 524 6.18 -2.78 -32.40
C TRP A 524 6.55 -3.88 -31.40
N ALA A 525 7.83 -4.24 -31.27
CA ALA A 525 8.26 -5.21 -30.27
C ALA A 525 7.99 -4.74 -28.83
N GLY A 526 8.03 -3.43 -28.57
CA GLY A 526 7.65 -2.87 -27.27
C GLY A 526 6.15 -3.07 -26.95
N PHE A 527 5.29 -2.82 -27.92
CA PHE A 527 3.85 -3.03 -27.80
C PHE A 527 3.51 -4.51 -27.59
N ALA A 528 4.02 -5.37 -28.49
CA ALA A 528 3.81 -6.82 -28.41
C ALA A 528 4.35 -7.40 -27.09
N GLY A 529 5.54 -6.93 -26.64
CA GLY A 529 6.11 -7.32 -25.37
C GLY A 529 5.20 -6.98 -24.19
N LEU A 530 4.68 -5.74 -24.11
CA LEU A 530 3.78 -5.32 -23.04
C LEU A 530 2.49 -6.17 -23.00
N CYS A 531 1.85 -6.40 -24.15
CA CYS A 531 0.69 -7.29 -24.25
C CYS A 531 1.02 -8.72 -23.82
N GLY A 532 2.16 -9.27 -24.30
CA GLY A 532 2.59 -10.63 -23.98
C GLY A 532 2.92 -10.80 -22.50
N GLY A 533 3.55 -9.81 -21.89
CA GLY A 533 3.82 -9.82 -20.44
C GLY A 533 2.54 -9.86 -19.61
N MET A 534 1.56 -9.01 -19.93
CA MET A 534 0.25 -9.00 -19.26
C MET A 534 -0.47 -10.35 -19.44
N LEU A 535 -0.48 -10.89 -20.65
CA LEU A 535 -1.06 -12.21 -20.93
C LEU A 535 -0.37 -13.32 -20.13
N THR A 536 0.95 -13.29 -20.03
CA THR A 536 1.73 -14.26 -19.25
C THR A 536 1.35 -14.22 -17.78
N VAL A 537 1.19 -13.02 -17.19
CA VAL A 537 0.74 -12.89 -15.79
C VAL A 537 -0.66 -13.45 -15.61
N LEU A 538 -1.59 -13.16 -16.53
CA LEU A 538 -2.96 -13.68 -16.46
C LEU A 538 -2.99 -15.22 -16.60
N LEU A 539 -2.19 -15.78 -17.49
CA LEU A 539 -2.08 -17.24 -17.66
C LEU A 539 -1.52 -17.89 -16.40
N VAL A 540 -0.44 -17.36 -15.82
CA VAL A 540 0.14 -17.90 -14.57
C VAL A 540 -0.87 -17.81 -13.43
N HIS A 541 -1.59 -16.69 -13.30
CA HIS A 541 -2.65 -16.54 -12.30
C HIS A 541 -3.77 -17.59 -12.46
N ALA A 542 -4.18 -17.85 -13.71
CA ALA A 542 -5.28 -18.78 -14.00
C ALA A 542 -4.88 -20.26 -13.89
N THR A 543 -3.60 -20.60 -14.11
CA THR A 543 -3.15 -22.00 -14.23
C THR A 543 -2.31 -22.49 -13.07
N LEU A 544 -1.64 -21.59 -12.34
CA LEU A 544 -0.70 -21.93 -11.28
C LEU A 544 -1.06 -21.22 -9.96
N ARG A 545 -0.74 -21.87 -8.83
CA ARG A 545 -0.81 -21.24 -7.50
C ARG A 545 0.51 -20.55 -7.21
N VAL A 546 0.54 -19.26 -7.48
CA VAL A 546 1.72 -18.41 -7.27
C VAL A 546 1.27 -17.14 -6.58
N GLU A 547 1.96 -16.73 -5.53
CA GLU A 547 1.67 -15.49 -4.82
C GLU A 547 1.96 -14.26 -5.68
N PHE A 548 1.19 -13.19 -5.44
CA PHE A 548 1.15 -11.99 -6.29
C PHE A 548 2.51 -11.28 -6.43
N LEU A 549 3.42 -11.40 -5.47
CA LEU A 549 4.75 -10.79 -5.57
C LEU A 549 5.55 -11.32 -6.76
N TRP A 550 5.39 -12.60 -7.09
CA TRP A 550 6.05 -13.22 -8.23
C TRP A 550 5.51 -12.75 -9.58
N TYR A 551 4.27 -12.22 -9.65
CA TYR A 551 3.71 -11.68 -10.91
C TYR A 551 4.56 -10.56 -11.48
N ASN A 552 5.29 -9.81 -10.63
CA ASN A 552 6.19 -8.76 -11.09
C ASN A 552 7.38 -9.32 -11.88
N VAL A 553 7.93 -10.44 -11.42
CA VAL A 553 9.02 -11.16 -12.14
C VAL A 553 8.48 -11.79 -13.41
N VAL A 554 7.35 -12.50 -13.31
CA VAL A 554 6.67 -13.17 -14.44
C VAL A 554 6.36 -12.17 -15.56
N GLY A 555 5.82 -10.99 -15.19
CA GLY A 555 5.51 -9.95 -16.16
C GLY A 555 6.73 -9.45 -16.92
N VAL A 556 7.86 -9.19 -16.24
CA VAL A 556 9.11 -8.77 -16.88
C VAL A 556 9.61 -9.86 -17.84
N VAL A 557 9.67 -11.11 -17.39
CA VAL A 557 10.13 -12.25 -18.21
C VAL A 557 9.22 -12.41 -19.43
N GLY A 558 7.90 -12.33 -19.24
CA GLY A 558 6.92 -12.41 -20.33
C GLY A 558 7.10 -11.32 -21.39
N VAL A 559 7.37 -10.07 -20.97
CA VAL A 559 7.68 -8.97 -21.90
C VAL A 559 8.94 -9.24 -22.69
N LEU A 560 10.03 -9.61 -22.01
CA LEU A 560 11.33 -9.85 -22.66
C LEU A 560 11.26 -11.03 -23.62
N ALA A 561 10.60 -12.13 -23.25
CA ALA A 561 10.41 -13.30 -24.09
C ALA A 561 9.57 -12.95 -25.35
N THR A 562 8.42 -12.32 -25.18
CA THR A 562 7.53 -11.95 -26.31
C THR A 562 8.20 -10.96 -27.25
N ALA A 563 8.85 -9.92 -26.73
CA ALA A 563 9.57 -8.95 -27.56
C ALA A 563 10.77 -9.57 -28.27
N GLY A 564 11.47 -10.51 -27.62
CA GLY A 564 12.55 -11.28 -28.24
C GLY A 564 12.08 -12.15 -29.40
N LEU A 565 10.97 -12.90 -29.19
CA LEU A 565 10.35 -13.70 -30.24
C LEU A 565 9.86 -12.84 -31.42
N TRP A 566 9.22 -11.70 -31.12
CA TRP A 566 8.83 -10.74 -32.17
C TRP A 566 10.01 -10.25 -32.99
N ALA A 567 11.09 -9.85 -32.31
CA ALA A 567 12.30 -9.36 -33.00
C ALA A 567 12.98 -10.43 -33.82
N LEU A 568 12.98 -11.69 -33.38
CA LEU A 568 13.48 -12.84 -34.12
C LEU A 568 12.62 -13.09 -35.36
N GLY A 569 11.30 -13.16 -35.22
CA GLY A 569 10.35 -13.32 -36.33
C GLY A 569 10.51 -12.24 -37.40
N ALA A 570 10.63 -10.97 -36.97
CA ALA A 570 10.85 -9.84 -37.88
C ALA A 570 12.20 -9.90 -38.60
N ARG A 571 13.25 -10.48 -37.99
CA ARG A 571 14.54 -10.72 -38.64
C ARG A 571 14.46 -11.85 -39.68
N LEU A 572 13.79 -12.94 -39.34
CA LEU A 572 13.59 -14.07 -40.25
C LEU A 572 12.75 -13.65 -41.47
N ALA A 573 11.66 -12.92 -41.25
CA ALA A 573 10.84 -12.40 -42.34
C ALA A 573 11.64 -11.51 -43.32
N ARG A 574 12.58 -10.68 -42.82
CA ARG A 574 13.48 -9.86 -43.66
C ARG A 574 14.57 -10.66 -44.38
N ARG A 575 14.86 -11.87 -43.91
CA ARG A 575 15.92 -12.72 -44.52
C ARG A 575 15.37 -13.63 -45.62
N PHE A 576 14.08 -13.93 -45.57
CA PHE A 576 13.39 -14.84 -46.49
C PHE A 576 12.35 -14.14 -47.39
N GLY A 577 12.02 -12.86 -47.16
CA GLY A 577 11.28 -12.00 -48.07
C GLY A 577 12.20 -10.93 -48.69
#